data_669ca7afcad2fbfbfa4519a62c6080a2
#
_entry.id   669ca7afcad2fbfbfa4519a62c6080a2
#
_cell.length_a   1.000
_cell.length_b   1.000
_cell.length_c   1.000
_cell.angle_alpha   90.00
_cell.angle_beta   90.00
_cell.angle_gamma   90.00
#
_symmetry.space_group_name_H-M   'P 1'
#
loop_
_entity.id
_entity.type
_entity.pdbx_description
1 polymer ?
#
loop_
_entity_poly.entity_id
_entity_poly.type
_entity_poly.pdbx_seq_one_letter_code
_entity_poly.pdbx_strand_id
1 'polypeptide(L)'
;ITATKNGRAVDTSMGFTPQDGVPMGTRSGALDPTVVTYIMKAEGLSAEETDKLLNSKSGLLGVSGVSSDCRDVCKAAEAGNARAALAIDILVHDIKKIIGSYFAELDGADALVFTAGIGENDRNLRERVCKNMSALGIEIDEAVNDSCPRGEIADITKAGAKVKTFVIPTDEEYMIALDTKNLTK
;
A
#
# COMPACT_ATOMS: atom_id res chain seq x y z
N ILE A 1 -3.74 4.29 1.19
CA ILE A 1 -4.29 3.81 2.46
C ILE A 1 -5.31 4.83 2.94
N THR A 2 -6.41 4.38 3.54
CA THR A 2 -7.49 5.26 4.01
C THR A 2 -7.87 4.91 5.44
N ALA A 3 -7.96 5.93 6.29
CA ALA A 3 -8.55 5.82 7.61
C ALA A 3 -10.06 6.03 7.52
N THR A 4 -10.84 5.12 8.11
CA THR A 4 -12.30 5.20 8.09
C THR A 4 -12.87 5.19 9.51
N LYS A 5 -13.88 6.02 9.77
CA LYS A 5 -14.61 6.07 11.03
C LYS A 5 -16.11 6.10 10.75
N ASN A 6 -16.85 5.16 11.34
CA ASN A 6 -18.31 5.05 11.14
C ASN A 6 -18.72 4.98 9.65
N GLY A 7 -17.97 4.20 8.86
CA GLY A 7 -18.24 4.02 7.43
C GLY A 7 -17.87 5.20 6.52
N ARG A 8 -17.15 6.20 7.04
CA ARG A 8 -16.69 7.36 6.25
C ARG A 8 -15.18 7.48 6.30
N ALA A 9 -14.58 7.79 5.16
CA ALA A 9 -13.17 8.17 5.12
C ALA A 9 -12.96 9.47 5.90
N VAL A 10 -12.01 9.45 6.83
CA VAL A 10 -11.62 10.62 7.63
C VAL A 10 -10.26 11.15 7.22
N ASP A 11 -9.40 10.25 6.68
CA ASP A 11 -8.12 10.62 6.11
C ASP A 11 -7.69 9.62 5.01
N THR A 12 -6.80 10.05 4.13
CA THR A 12 -6.20 9.22 3.07
C THR A 12 -4.75 9.61 2.84
N SER A 13 -3.92 8.62 2.51
CA SER A 13 -2.51 8.85 2.15
C SER A 13 -2.32 9.54 0.79
N MET A 14 -3.35 9.65 -0.01
CA MET A 14 -3.31 10.39 -1.27
C MET A 14 -3.45 11.88 -0.99
N GLY A 15 -2.63 12.69 -1.67
CA GLY A 15 -2.66 14.15 -1.60
C GLY A 15 -3.46 14.78 -2.75
N PHE A 16 -2.86 15.80 -3.40
CA PHE A 16 -3.45 16.42 -4.58
C PHE A 16 -3.68 15.41 -5.72
N THR A 17 -2.82 14.41 -5.82
CA THR A 17 -2.96 13.27 -6.74
C THR A 17 -2.68 11.96 -6.00
N PRO A 18 -3.00 10.79 -6.60
CA PRO A 18 -2.61 9.50 -6.06
C PRO A 18 -1.09 9.22 -6.07
N GLN A 19 -0.27 10.18 -6.48
CA GLN A 19 1.18 10.08 -6.43
C GLN A 19 1.72 10.17 -4.99
N ASP A 20 1.05 10.94 -4.13
CA ASP A 20 1.44 11.08 -2.73
C ASP A 20 1.16 9.80 -1.92
N GLY A 21 1.79 9.68 -0.77
CA GLY A 21 1.62 8.58 0.17
C GLY A 21 2.55 7.40 -0.11
N VAL A 22 1.99 6.21 -0.28
CA VAL A 22 2.74 4.96 -0.48
C VAL A 22 3.35 4.90 -1.87
N PRO A 23 4.63 4.51 -2.03
CA PRO A 23 5.21 4.25 -3.34
C PRO A 23 4.43 3.14 -4.06
N MET A 24 4.30 3.28 -5.38
CA MET A 24 3.57 2.33 -6.22
C MET A 24 4.53 1.65 -7.21
N GLY A 25 4.00 0.95 -8.19
CA GLY A 25 4.81 0.30 -9.22
C GLY A 25 5.77 1.26 -9.93
N THR A 26 5.27 2.45 -10.32
CA THR A 26 6.06 3.48 -11.03
C THR A 26 6.05 4.85 -10.37
N ARG A 27 5.14 5.10 -9.43
CA ARG A 27 5.00 6.38 -8.72
C ARG A 27 5.87 6.43 -7.48
N SER A 28 6.47 7.58 -7.22
CA SER A 28 7.44 7.76 -6.13
C SER A 28 6.86 7.57 -4.72
N GLY A 29 5.57 7.85 -4.52
CA GLY A 29 5.04 8.10 -3.19
C GLY A 29 5.44 9.47 -2.66
N ALA A 30 5.24 9.70 -1.37
CA ALA A 30 5.59 10.93 -0.68
C ALA A 30 7.08 11.25 -0.77
N LEU A 31 7.39 12.51 -1.04
CA LEU A 31 8.75 13.03 -1.13
C LEU A 31 8.86 14.34 -0.35
N ASP A 32 10.07 14.65 0.11
CA ASP A 32 10.40 16.02 0.50
C ASP A 32 10.28 16.94 -0.73
N PRO A 33 9.48 18.02 -0.68
CA PRO A 33 9.30 18.94 -1.81
C PRO A 33 10.60 19.48 -2.38
N THR A 34 11.65 19.64 -1.56
CA THR A 34 12.96 20.13 -2.01
C THR A 34 13.69 19.13 -2.91
N VAL A 35 13.40 17.83 -2.80
CA VAL A 35 13.97 16.81 -3.69
C VAL A 35 13.55 17.07 -5.13
N VAL A 36 12.31 17.51 -5.38
CA VAL A 36 11.79 17.79 -6.71
C VAL A 36 12.62 18.89 -7.39
N THR A 37 12.79 20.03 -6.71
CA THR A 37 13.57 21.15 -7.25
C THR A 37 15.07 20.85 -7.33
N TYR A 38 15.58 20.00 -6.43
CA TYR A 38 16.96 19.54 -6.50
C TYR A 38 17.22 18.69 -7.75
N ILE A 39 16.38 17.69 -8.03
CA ILE A 39 16.49 16.83 -9.21
C ILE A 39 16.41 17.67 -10.49
N MET A 40 15.43 18.58 -10.57
CA MET A 40 15.29 19.48 -11.73
C MET A 40 16.60 20.23 -12.01
N LYS A 41 17.25 20.76 -10.98
CA LYS A 41 18.52 21.51 -11.14
C LYS A 41 19.70 20.60 -11.45
N ALA A 42 19.79 19.46 -10.76
CA ALA A 42 20.93 18.55 -10.87
C ALA A 42 20.98 17.85 -12.23
N GLU A 43 19.80 17.44 -12.74
CA GLU A 43 19.66 16.70 -13.99
C GLU A 43 19.25 17.59 -15.18
N GLY A 44 18.99 18.89 -14.95
CA GLY A 44 18.55 19.82 -15.99
C GLY A 44 17.17 19.53 -16.54
N LEU A 45 16.26 18.94 -15.73
CA LEU A 45 14.93 18.52 -16.16
C LEU A 45 13.93 19.67 -16.11
N SER A 46 13.04 19.71 -17.10
CA SER A 46 11.84 20.54 -17.08
C SER A 46 10.84 20.03 -16.05
N ALA A 47 9.78 20.80 -15.76
CA ALA A 47 8.70 20.40 -14.89
C ALA A 47 7.99 19.14 -15.42
N GLU A 48 7.72 19.07 -16.71
CA GLU A 48 7.07 17.94 -17.38
C GLU A 48 7.93 16.67 -17.34
N GLU A 49 9.23 16.80 -17.53
CA GLU A 49 10.16 15.67 -17.45
C GLU A 49 10.26 15.15 -16.01
N THR A 50 10.27 16.06 -15.03
CA THR A 50 10.26 15.70 -13.61
C THR A 50 8.96 15.02 -13.21
N ASP A 51 7.83 15.54 -13.64
CA ASP A 51 6.53 14.90 -13.43
C ASP A 51 6.52 13.47 -14.00
N LYS A 52 6.98 13.29 -15.23
CA LYS A 52 7.11 11.97 -15.85
C LYS A 52 8.07 11.05 -15.08
N LEU A 53 9.18 11.58 -14.57
CA LEU A 53 10.12 10.82 -13.74
C LEU A 53 9.42 10.28 -12.48
N LEU A 54 8.72 11.15 -11.75
CA LEU A 54 8.10 10.81 -10.48
C LEU A 54 6.86 9.90 -10.64
N ASN A 55 6.11 10.04 -11.74
CA ASN A 55 4.90 9.24 -11.98
C ASN A 55 5.14 7.91 -12.69
N SER A 56 6.18 7.83 -13.56
CA SER A 56 6.31 6.71 -14.49
C SER A 56 7.64 5.96 -14.41
N LYS A 57 8.65 6.49 -13.69
CA LYS A 57 10.00 5.91 -13.62
C LYS A 57 10.54 5.76 -12.20
N SER A 58 9.70 5.98 -11.21
CA SER A 58 10.01 5.90 -9.78
C SER A 58 9.40 4.64 -9.14
N GLY A 59 9.11 4.67 -7.87
CA GLY A 59 8.47 3.59 -7.14
C GLY A 59 9.27 2.28 -7.15
N LEU A 60 8.56 1.16 -7.20
CA LEU A 60 9.18 -0.17 -7.24
C LEU A 60 10.13 -0.30 -8.44
N LEU A 61 9.72 0.18 -9.62
CA LEU A 61 10.55 0.17 -10.82
C LEU A 61 11.84 0.96 -10.63
N GLY A 62 11.73 2.19 -10.15
CA GLY A 62 12.89 3.09 -10.01
C GLY A 62 13.90 2.59 -8.97
N VAL A 63 13.43 2.09 -7.83
CA VAL A 63 14.30 1.59 -6.77
C VAL A 63 14.88 0.22 -7.14
N SER A 64 14.07 -0.73 -7.59
CA SER A 64 14.54 -2.07 -7.92
C SER A 64 15.38 -2.12 -9.19
N GLY A 65 15.03 -1.31 -10.18
CA GLY A 65 15.58 -1.40 -11.53
C GLY A 65 15.15 -2.67 -12.28
N VAL A 66 14.09 -3.37 -11.80
CA VAL A 66 13.63 -4.66 -12.34
C VAL A 66 12.29 -4.52 -13.03
N SER A 67 11.24 -4.18 -12.27
CA SER A 67 9.86 -4.16 -12.75
C SER A 67 9.00 -3.21 -11.91
N SER A 68 7.88 -2.77 -12.49
CA SER A 68 6.80 -2.10 -11.75
C SER A 68 5.85 -3.08 -11.07
N ASP A 69 5.90 -4.35 -11.42
CA ASP A 69 5.08 -5.41 -10.83
C ASP A 69 5.73 -5.92 -9.53
N CYS A 70 5.00 -5.80 -8.43
CA CYS A 70 5.47 -6.23 -7.11
C CYS A 70 5.90 -7.71 -7.11
N ARG A 71 5.22 -8.57 -7.86
CA ARG A 71 5.52 -10.01 -7.95
C ARG A 71 6.90 -10.28 -8.54
N ASP A 72 7.27 -9.53 -9.59
CA ASP A 72 8.59 -9.65 -10.21
C ASP A 72 9.69 -9.11 -9.31
N VAL A 73 9.40 -8.00 -8.62
CA VAL A 73 10.33 -7.41 -7.65
C VAL A 73 10.56 -8.35 -6.46
N CYS A 74 9.50 -9.00 -5.94
CA CYS A 74 9.62 -9.99 -4.88
C CYS A 74 10.47 -11.18 -5.32
N LYS A 75 10.23 -11.76 -6.52
CA LYS A 75 11.04 -12.85 -7.07
C LYS A 75 12.51 -12.46 -7.22
N ALA A 76 12.78 -11.25 -7.69
CA ALA A 76 14.15 -10.75 -7.81
C ALA A 76 14.83 -10.60 -6.45
N ALA A 77 14.10 -10.13 -5.44
CA ALA A 77 14.60 -10.03 -4.06
C ALA A 77 14.94 -11.41 -3.47
N GLU A 78 14.06 -12.39 -3.65
CA GLU A 78 14.28 -13.79 -3.25
C GLU A 78 15.50 -14.41 -3.96
N ALA A 79 15.75 -14.02 -5.21
CA ALA A 79 16.93 -14.39 -5.95
C ALA A 79 18.22 -13.65 -5.56
N GLY A 80 18.17 -12.80 -4.52
CA GLY A 80 19.33 -12.08 -3.98
C GLY A 80 19.59 -10.70 -4.57
N ASN A 81 18.65 -10.12 -5.33
CA ASN A 81 18.79 -8.74 -5.81
C ASN A 81 18.54 -7.75 -4.67
N ALA A 82 19.61 -7.11 -4.18
CA ALA A 82 19.56 -6.19 -3.05
C ALA A 82 18.70 -4.94 -3.29
N ARG A 83 18.65 -4.42 -4.52
CA ARG A 83 17.81 -3.27 -4.86
C ARG A 83 16.32 -3.65 -4.88
N ALA A 84 15.99 -4.85 -5.36
CA ALA A 84 14.64 -5.36 -5.30
C ALA A 84 14.19 -5.56 -3.84
N ALA A 85 15.04 -6.11 -2.98
CA ALA A 85 14.77 -6.23 -1.56
C ALA A 85 14.52 -4.86 -0.91
N LEU A 86 15.39 -3.87 -1.20
CA LEU A 86 15.22 -2.50 -0.73
C LEU A 86 13.90 -1.87 -1.19
N ALA A 87 13.48 -2.10 -2.43
CA ALA A 87 12.23 -1.56 -2.95
C ALA A 87 11.01 -2.08 -2.15
N ILE A 88 11.00 -3.36 -1.80
CA ILE A 88 9.95 -3.95 -0.96
C ILE A 88 10.07 -3.46 0.49
N ASP A 89 11.29 -3.29 1.03
CA ASP A 89 11.49 -2.73 2.38
C ASP A 89 10.93 -1.32 2.50
N ILE A 90 11.16 -0.46 1.51
CA ILE A 90 10.61 0.91 1.46
C ILE A 90 9.08 0.86 1.42
N LEU A 91 8.49 0.03 0.56
CA LEU A 91 7.03 -0.13 0.48
C LEU A 91 6.44 -0.53 1.83
N VAL A 92 6.98 -1.57 2.47
CA VAL A 92 6.54 -2.04 3.78
C VAL A 92 6.70 -0.96 4.86
N HIS A 93 7.84 -0.26 4.86
CA HIS A 93 8.13 0.81 5.81
C HIS A 93 7.09 1.93 5.73
N ASP A 94 6.78 2.42 4.53
CA ASP A 94 5.85 3.51 4.35
C ASP A 94 4.40 3.09 4.67
N ILE A 95 4.00 1.87 4.30
CA ILE A 95 2.70 1.33 4.73
C ILE A 95 2.60 1.33 6.27
N LYS A 96 3.61 0.85 6.97
CA LYS A 96 3.62 0.82 8.44
C LYS A 96 3.58 2.20 9.07
N LYS A 97 4.30 3.18 8.53
CA LYS A 97 4.26 4.58 8.99
C LYS A 97 2.85 5.15 8.88
N ILE A 98 2.19 4.94 7.74
CA ILE A 98 0.84 5.45 7.50
C ILE A 98 -0.17 4.75 8.42
N ILE A 99 -0.09 3.43 8.59
CA ILE A 99 -0.93 2.72 9.57
C ILE A 99 -0.73 3.31 10.97
N GLY A 100 0.52 3.54 11.39
CA GLY A 100 0.82 4.13 12.69
C GLY A 100 0.25 5.54 12.86
N SER A 101 0.33 6.39 11.82
CA SER A 101 -0.27 7.73 11.85
C SER A 101 -1.80 7.67 11.97
N TYR A 102 -2.44 6.75 11.24
CA TYR A 102 -3.89 6.57 11.29
C TYR A 102 -4.39 5.94 12.59
N PHE A 103 -3.57 5.15 13.24
CA PHE A 103 -3.87 4.71 14.61
C PHE A 103 -3.97 5.88 15.58
N ALA A 104 -3.06 6.86 15.45
CA ALA A 104 -3.11 8.07 16.26
C ALA A 104 -4.33 8.95 15.91
N GLU A 105 -4.62 9.12 14.62
CA GLU A 105 -5.74 9.93 14.13
C GLU A 105 -7.12 9.36 14.55
N LEU A 106 -7.25 8.04 14.56
CA LEU A 106 -8.49 7.34 14.94
C LEU A 106 -8.64 7.13 16.45
N ASP A 107 -7.60 7.40 17.25
CA ASP A 107 -7.52 7.00 18.67
C ASP A 107 -7.60 5.47 18.84
N GLY A 108 -6.88 4.74 18.00
CA GLY A 108 -6.92 3.29 17.87
C GLY A 108 -7.71 2.84 16.65
N ALA A 109 -7.72 1.55 16.38
CA ALA A 109 -8.50 0.97 15.29
C ALA A 109 -9.13 -0.36 15.70
N ASP A 110 -10.34 -0.63 15.22
CA ASP A 110 -11.00 -1.92 15.41
C ASP A 110 -10.48 -2.97 14.43
N ALA A 111 -10.14 -2.53 13.21
CA ALA A 111 -9.69 -3.43 12.16
C ALA A 111 -8.68 -2.79 11.21
N LEU A 112 -7.75 -3.63 10.73
CA LEU A 112 -6.90 -3.41 9.56
C LEU A 112 -7.45 -4.25 8.41
N VAL A 113 -7.67 -3.62 7.25
CA VAL A 113 -8.19 -4.31 6.07
C VAL A 113 -7.17 -4.25 4.94
N PHE A 114 -6.76 -5.40 4.43
CA PHE A 114 -6.02 -5.54 3.20
C PHE A 114 -6.98 -5.76 2.04
N THR A 115 -6.86 -4.96 1.00
CA THR A 115 -7.77 -4.96 -0.15
C THR A 115 -7.01 -4.54 -1.42
N ALA A 116 -7.68 -4.62 -2.56
CA ALA A 116 -7.12 -4.37 -3.89
C ALA A 116 -5.93 -5.26 -4.27
N GLY A 117 -5.38 -5.05 -5.45
CA GLY A 117 -4.45 -5.99 -6.09
C GLY A 117 -3.33 -6.55 -5.21
N ILE A 118 -2.53 -5.67 -4.59
CA ILE A 118 -1.40 -6.10 -3.74
C ILE A 118 -1.90 -6.61 -2.38
N GLY A 119 -2.80 -5.88 -1.72
CA GLY A 119 -3.29 -6.24 -0.39
C GLY A 119 -3.98 -7.60 -0.35
N GLU A 120 -4.78 -7.90 -1.37
CA GLU A 120 -5.50 -9.18 -1.49
C GLU A 120 -4.58 -10.35 -1.87
N ASN A 121 -3.62 -10.11 -2.77
CA ASN A 121 -2.92 -11.20 -3.44
C ASN A 121 -1.50 -11.47 -2.93
N ASP A 122 -0.94 -10.57 -2.12
CA ASP A 122 0.44 -10.73 -1.61
C ASP A 122 0.45 -11.03 -0.11
N ARG A 123 0.42 -12.34 0.22
CA ARG A 123 0.50 -12.82 1.60
C ARG A 123 1.80 -12.44 2.30
N ASN A 124 2.93 -12.43 1.56
CA ASN A 124 4.23 -12.09 2.13
C ASN A 124 4.28 -10.61 2.51
N LEU A 125 3.68 -9.74 1.69
CA LEU A 125 3.57 -8.32 2.03
C LEU A 125 2.71 -8.12 3.29
N ARG A 126 1.54 -8.80 3.39
CA ARG A 126 0.68 -8.70 4.59
C ARG A 126 1.42 -9.11 5.86
N GLU A 127 2.15 -10.24 5.81
CA GLU A 127 2.98 -10.70 6.92
C GLU A 127 4.02 -9.65 7.30
N ARG A 128 4.78 -9.14 6.33
CA ARG A 128 5.83 -8.14 6.56
C ARG A 128 5.28 -6.83 7.11
N VAL A 129 4.12 -6.38 6.65
CA VAL A 129 3.44 -5.20 7.17
C VAL A 129 3.01 -5.42 8.62
N CYS A 130 2.41 -6.56 8.96
CA CYS A 130 1.94 -6.83 10.31
C CYS A 130 3.05 -7.20 11.30
N LYS A 131 4.24 -7.58 10.81
CA LYS A 131 5.38 -7.93 11.65
C LYS A 131 5.81 -6.76 12.54
N ASN A 132 5.99 -7.02 13.84
CA ASN A 132 6.38 -6.01 14.85
C ASN A 132 5.36 -4.86 15.02
N MET A 133 4.05 -5.16 14.90
CA MET A 133 2.96 -4.22 15.16
C MET A 133 2.09 -4.63 16.37
N SER A 134 2.55 -5.57 17.18
CA SER A 134 1.85 -6.04 18.40
C SER A 134 1.59 -4.93 19.41
N ALA A 135 2.45 -3.91 19.48
CA ALA A 135 2.21 -2.72 20.32
C ALA A 135 0.93 -1.95 19.92
N LEU A 136 0.52 -2.02 18.65
CA LEU A 136 -0.76 -1.49 18.17
C LEU A 136 -1.90 -2.51 18.29
N GLY A 137 -1.62 -3.73 18.77
CA GLY A 137 -2.58 -4.82 18.85
C GLY A 137 -2.83 -5.56 17.54
N ILE A 138 -2.01 -5.32 16.51
CA ILE A 138 -2.08 -5.97 15.20
C ILE A 138 -1.15 -7.18 15.23
N GLU A 139 -1.73 -8.37 15.13
CA GLU A 139 -1.04 -9.64 14.96
C GLU A 139 -1.87 -10.54 14.05
N ILE A 140 -1.23 -11.23 13.11
CA ILE A 140 -1.89 -12.16 12.19
C ILE A 140 -1.52 -13.60 12.48
N ASP A 141 -2.42 -14.52 12.11
CA ASP A 141 -2.15 -15.95 12.05
C ASP A 141 -1.51 -16.24 10.68
N GLU A 142 -0.22 -16.57 10.69
CA GLU A 142 0.56 -16.79 9.46
C GLU A 142 0.01 -17.98 8.65
N ALA A 143 -0.45 -19.06 9.30
CA ALA A 143 -1.00 -20.21 8.61
C ALA A 143 -2.34 -19.88 7.92
N VAL A 144 -3.18 -19.08 8.56
CA VAL A 144 -4.43 -18.60 7.97
C VAL A 144 -4.14 -17.61 6.83
N ASN A 145 -3.18 -16.70 7.01
CA ASN A 145 -2.73 -15.78 5.96
C ASN A 145 -2.20 -16.53 4.74
N ASP A 146 -1.42 -17.60 4.93
CA ASP A 146 -0.86 -18.40 3.84
C ASP A 146 -1.92 -19.18 3.05
N SER A 147 -2.95 -19.65 3.73
CA SER A 147 -4.07 -20.41 3.15
C SER A 147 -5.24 -19.53 2.74
N CYS A 148 -5.13 -18.20 2.89
CA CYS A 148 -6.20 -17.25 2.58
C CYS A 148 -6.71 -17.44 1.14
N PRO A 149 -8.01 -17.72 0.95
CA PRO A 149 -8.59 -17.94 -0.37
C PRO A 149 -8.61 -16.62 -1.15
N ARG A 150 -8.43 -16.71 -2.47
CA ARG A 150 -8.52 -15.54 -3.35
C ARG A 150 -9.98 -15.23 -3.66
N GLY A 151 -10.32 -13.94 -3.63
CA GLY A 151 -11.67 -13.47 -3.97
C GLY A 151 -12.71 -13.71 -2.89
N GLU A 152 -12.31 -14.10 -1.68
CA GLU A 152 -13.19 -14.29 -0.54
C GLU A 152 -12.75 -13.46 0.66
N ILE A 153 -13.70 -13.11 1.53
CA ILE A 153 -13.37 -12.41 2.78
C ILE A 153 -12.71 -13.41 3.75
N ALA A 154 -11.55 -13.04 4.28
CA ALA A 154 -10.85 -13.84 5.27
C ALA A 154 -10.49 -13.02 6.51
N ASP A 155 -10.73 -13.56 7.70
CA ASP A 155 -10.21 -13.06 8.97
C ASP A 155 -8.87 -13.77 9.24
N ILE A 156 -7.77 -13.04 9.08
CA ILE A 156 -6.41 -13.55 9.32
C ILE A 156 -5.87 -13.13 10.69
N THR A 157 -6.74 -12.70 11.59
CA THR A 157 -6.37 -12.24 12.93
C THR A 157 -5.83 -13.39 13.79
N LYS A 158 -4.67 -13.19 14.41
CA LYS A 158 -4.15 -14.12 15.43
C LYS A 158 -5.04 -14.13 16.66
N ALA A 159 -5.24 -15.30 17.23
CA ALA A 159 -6.02 -15.44 18.47
C ALA A 159 -5.47 -14.55 19.58
N GLY A 160 -6.32 -13.72 20.19
CA GLY A 160 -5.97 -12.79 21.25
C GLY A 160 -5.47 -11.43 20.79
N ALA A 161 -5.27 -11.19 19.50
CA ALA A 161 -4.95 -9.86 18.97
C ALA A 161 -6.13 -8.89 19.21
N LYS A 162 -5.80 -7.63 19.51
CA LYS A 162 -6.80 -6.59 19.83
C LYS A 162 -7.47 -6.02 18.58
N VAL A 163 -6.73 -5.91 17.50
CA VAL A 163 -7.17 -5.36 16.22
C VAL A 163 -7.46 -6.51 15.28
N LYS A 164 -8.64 -6.51 14.69
CA LYS A 164 -8.99 -7.47 13.66
C LYS A 164 -8.19 -7.19 12.39
N THR A 165 -7.75 -8.23 11.70
CA THR A 165 -7.05 -8.10 10.42
C THR A 165 -7.76 -8.94 9.37
N PHE A 166 -8.28 -8.25 8.36
CA PHE A 166 -9.05 -8.89 7.29
C PHE A 166 -8.37 -8.75 5.93
N VAL A 167 -8.61 -9.72 5.07
CA VAL A 167 -8.44 -9.60 3.62
C VAL A 167 -9.83 -9.52 3.02
N ILE A 168 -10.13 -8.42 2.32
CA ILE A 168 -11.46 -8.18 1.73
C ILE A 168 -11.27 -7.85 0.25
N PRO A 169 -11.81 -8.65 -0.67
CA PRO A 169 -11.78 -8.35 -2.10
C PRO A 169 -12.51 -7.04 -2.41
N THR A 170 -11.96 -6.26 -3.33
CA THR A 170 -12.66 -5.13 -3.91
C THR A 170 -13.71 -5.61 -4.92
N ASP A 171 -14.83 -4.93 -4.99
CA ASP A 171 -15.87 -5.14 -5.98
C ASP A 171 -16.28 -3.79 -6.62
N GLU A 172 -15.30 -3.17 -7.29
CA GLU A 172 -15.48 -1.85 -7.90
C GLU A 172 -16.49 -1.91 -9.06
N GLU A 173 -16.49 -2.99 -9.82
CA GLU A 173 -17.40 -3.19 -10.95
C GLU A 173 -18.85 -3.24 -10.49
N TYR A 174 -19.12 -3.92 -9.37
CA TYR A 174 -20.46 -3.95 -8.77
C TYR A 174 -20.90 -2.55 -8.33
N MET A 175 -20.03 -1.77 -7.69
CA MET A 175 -20.34 -0.41 -7.27
C MET A 175 -20.62 0.50 -8.45
N ILE A 176 -19.82 0.43 -9.52
CA ILE A 176 -20.07 1.18 -10.76
C ILE A 176 -21.42 0.80 -11.37
N ALA A 177 -21.76 -0.49 -11.42
CA ALA A 177 -23.03 -0.97 -11.92
C ALA A 177 -24.20 -0.47 -11.07
N LEU A 178 -24.07 -0.51 -9.74
CA LEU A 178 -25.08 -0.03 -8.80
C LEU A 178 -25.32 1.48 -8.92
N ASP A 179 -24.27 2.26 -8.99
CA ASP A 179 -24.35 3.72 -9.14
C ASP A 179 -24.94 4.10 -10.49
N THR A 180 -24.52 3.44 -11.58
CA THR A 180 -25.12 3.61 -12.90
C THR A 180 -26.62 3.36 -12.88
N LYS A 181 -27.05 2.22 -12.27
CA LYS A 181 -28.47 1.89 -12.13
C LYS A 181 -29.25 2.95 -11.34
N ASN A 182 -28.65 3.51 -10.30
CA ASN A 182 -29.31 4.51 -9.45
C ASN A 182 -29.42 5.88 -10.12
N LEU A 183 -28.43 6.28 -10.93
CA LEU A 183 -28.38 7.56 -11.63
C LEU A 183 -29.19 7.58 -12.94
N THR A 184 -29.53 6.40 -13.48
CA THR A 184 -30.27 6.29 -14.76
C THR A 184 -31.77 5.96 -14.60
N LYS A 185 -32.27 5.99 -13.37
CA LYS A 185 -33.70 5.80 -13.06
C LYS A 185 -34.52 7.06 -13.21
#